data_3f04c3fb7cd7384fb689fe1f4f7df3e0
#
_entry.id   3f04c3fb7cd7384fb689fe1f4f7df3e0
#
_cell.length_a   1.000
_cell.length_b   1.000
_cell.length_c   1.000
_cell.angle_alpha   90.00
_cell.angle_beta   90.00
_cell.angle_gamma   90.00
#
_symmetry.space_group_name_H-M   'P 1'
#
loop_
_entity.id
_entity.type
_entity.pdbx_description
1 polymer ?
#
loop_
_entity_poly.entity_id
_entity_poly.type
_entity_poly.pdbx_seq_one_letter_code
_entity_poly.pdbx_strand_id
1 'polypeptide(L)'
;MTHTGIEAALSDLLFNRDLTLDEAADRHFTPDYRQRTDGEWADRAEFLDHIAHLRTLVVGGKVEVHEELYDGSKYADRHICHITKKDGSTVSMEVYVFADLAPDGRFQRIQETTLMLEGSDADRNIGSAR
;
A
#
# COMPACT_ATOMS: atom_id res chain seq x y z
N MET A 1 -12.48 6.37 -18.07
CA MET A 1 -12.41 6.19 -16.59
C MET A 1 -10.98 6.34 -16.14
N THR A 2 -10.76 7.15 -15.13
CA THR A 2 -9.44 7.31 -14.53
C THR A 2 -9.25 6.22 -13.47
N HIS A 3 -8.21 5.43 -13.60
CA HIS A 3 -7.86 4.42 -12.61
C HIS A 3 -6.91 5.01 -11.58
N THR A 4 -7.11 4.64 -10.31
CA THR A 4 -6.05 4.85 -9.34
C THR A 4 -4.95 3.82 -9.60
N GLY A 5 -3.70 4.18 -9.37
CA GLY A 5 -2.59 3.25 -9.47
C GLY A 5 -1.96 3.04 -8.10
N ILE A 6 -1.25 1.92 -7.93
CA ILE A 6 -0.64 1.61 -6.64
C ILE A 6 0.42 2.64 -6.25
N GLU A 7 1.17 3.18 -7.21
CA GLU A 7 2.17 4.21 -6.93
C GLU A 7 1.53 5.44 -6.31
N ALA A 8 0.48 5.98 -6.94
CA ALA A 8 -0.22 7.16 -6.45
C ALA A 8 -0.84 6.88 -5.07
N ALA A 9 -1.49 5.73 -4.92
CA ALA A 9 -2.14 5.37 -3.66
C ALA A 9 -1.15 5.25 -2.51
N LEU A 10 -0.08 4.49 -2.68
CA LEU A 10 0.91 4.30 -1.62
C LEU A 10 1.74 5.55 -1.35
N SER A 11 2.06 6.32 -2.38
CA SER A 11 2.79 7.58 -2.21
C SER A 11 1.99 8.57 -1.38
N ASP A 12 0.69 8.71 -1.66
CA ASP A 12 -0.19 9.58 -0.87
C ASP A 12 -0.37 9.06 0.56
N LEU A 13 -0.51 7.75 0.74
CA LEU A 13 -0.68 7.17 2.07
C LEU A 13 0.57 7.30 2.94
N LEU A 14 1.75 7.05 2.39
CA LEU A 14 2.97 6.87 3.17
C LEU A 14 3.90 8.07 3.14
N PHE A 15 3.96 8.80 2.02
CA PHE A 15 5.01 9.81 1.80
C PHE A 15 4.50 11.23 1.64
N ASN A 16 3.23 11.42 1.28
CA ASN A 16 2.67 12.76 1.04
C ASN A 16 2.15 13.35 2.35
N ARG A 17 2.97 14.20 2.98
CA ARG A 17 2.62 14.82 4.25
C ARG A 17 1.65 16.00 4.12
N ASP A 18 1.36 16.44 2.90
CA ASP A 18 0.36 17.48 2.64
C ASP A 18 -1.08 16.95 2.73
N LEU A 19 -1.24 15.62 2.69
CA LEU A 19 -2.52 14.96 2.86
C LEU A 19 -2.63 14.33 4.24
N THR A 20 -3.81 14.46 4.86
CA THR A 20 -4.12 13.64 6.02
C THR A 20 -4.31 12.19 5.57
N LEU A 21 -4.22 11.26 6.50
CA LEU A 21 -4.47 9.85 6.20
C LEU A 21 -5.87 9.65 5.63
N ASP A 22 -6.88 10.29 6.21
CA ASP A 22 -8.27 10.18 5.74
C ASP A 22 -8.44 10.74 4.33
N GLU A 23 -7.81 11.86 4.02
CA GLU A 23 -7.84 12.44 2.66
C GLU A 23 -7.22 11.49 1.64
N ALA A 24 -6.05 10.92 1.97
CA ALA A 24 -5.37 9.97 1.09
C ALA A 24 -6.22 8.70 0.90
N ALA A 25 -6.81 8.19 1.98
CA ALA A 25 -7.65 7.01 1.92
C ALA A 25 -8.90 7.24 1.06
N ASP A 26 -9.58 8.37 1.26
CA ASP A 26 -10.79 8.67 0.48
C ASP A 26 -10.50 8.85 -1.01
N ARG A 27 -9.31 9.33 -1.35
CA ARG A 27 -8.92 9.53 -2.74
C ARG A 27 -8.75 8.21 -3.50
N HIS A 28 -8.23 7.18 -2.83
CA HIS A 28 -7.75 5.97 -3.51
C HIS A 28 -8.49 4.69 -3.15
N PHE A 29 -9.26 4.69 -2.05
CA PHE A 29 -9.90 3.49 -1.51
C PHE A 29 -11.37 3.74 -1.21
N THR A 30 -12.20 2.74 -1.49
CA THR A 30 -13.64 2.83 -1.20
C THR A 30 -13.92 2.75 0.30
N PRO A 31 -15.10 3.22 0.76
CA PRO A 31 -15.46 3.11 2.17
C PRO A 31 -15.51 1.67 2.70
N ASP A 32 -15.81 0.70 1.84
CA ASP A 32 -15.88 -0.72 2.20
C ASP A 32 -14.59 -1.48 1.85
N TYR A 33 -13.49 -0.76 1.64
CA TYR A 33 -12.21 -1.35 1.28
C TYR A 33 -11.76 -2.42 2.28
N ARG A 34 -11.19 -3.49 1.75
CA ARG A 34 -10.51 -4.52 2.55
C ARG A 34 -9.32 -5.07 1.80
N GLN A 35 -8.35 -5.58 2.54
CA GLN A 35 -7.19 -6.22 1.92
C GLN A 35 -6.78 -7.49 2.64
N ARG A 36 -6.15 -8.36 1.87
CA ARG A 36 -5.50 -9.56 2.37
C ARG A 36 -4.01 -9.42 2.10
N THR A 37 -3.19 -9.44 3.16
CA THR A 37 -1.74 -9.34 3.05
C THR A 37 -1.11 -10.59 3.67
N ASP A 38 -0.40 -11.34 2.85
CA ASP A 38 0.29 -12.57 3.28
C ASP A 38 -0.64 -13.52 4.05
N GLY A 39 -1.88 -13.63 3.58
CA GLY A 39 -2.88 -14.54 4.13
C GLY A 39 -3.79 -13.95 5.21
N GLU A 40 -3.55 -12.72 5.64
CA GLU A 40 -4.34 -12.08 6.70
C GLU A 40 -5.25 -10.98 6.16
N TRP A 41 -6.54 -11.07 6.46
CA TRP A 41 -7.53 -10.07 6.06
C TRP A 41 -7.58 -8.91 7.06
N ALA A 42 -7.77 -7.71 6.53
CA ALA A 42 -7.99 -6.49 7.29
C ALA A 42 -9.12 -5.70 6.62
N ASP A 43 -10.01 -5.13 7.43
CA ASP A 43 -10.99 -4.18 6.92
C ASP A 43 -10.35 -2.79 6.77
N ARG A 44 -11.12 -1.80 6.29
CA ARG A 44 -10.61 -0.45 6.06
C ARG A 44 -10.07 0.18 7.35
N ALA A 45 -10.75 0.03 8.47
CA ALA A 45 -10.33 0.59 9.75
C ALA A 45 -8.99 -0.02 10.20
N GLU A 46 -8.84 -1.33 10.12
CA GLU A 46 -7.60 -2.02 10.46
C GLU A 46 -6.46 -1.64 9.51
N PHE A 47 -6.76 -1.51 8.23
CA PHE A 47 -5.80 -1.05 7.23
C PHE A 47 -5.31 0.37 7.55
N LEU A 48 -6.22 1.28 7.89
CA LEU A 48 -5.83 2.66 8.22
C LEU A 48 -5.04 2.72 9.52
N ASP A 49 -5.33 1.88 10.51
CA ASP A 49 -4.52 1.78 11.73
C ASP A 49 -3.09 1.34 11.40
N HIS A 50 -2.94 0.38 10.49
CA HIS A 50 -1.64 -0.07 10.01
C HIS A 50 -0.87 1.09 9.35
N ILE A 51 -1.52 1.82 8.43
CA ILE A 51 -0.87 2.95 7.75
C ILE A 51 -0.54 4.08 8.73
N ALA A 52 -1.43 4.37 9.68
CA ALA A 52 -1.15 5.36 10.72
C ALA A 52 0.12 5.00 11.51
N HIS A 53 0.27 3.72 11.85
CA HIS A 53 1.48 3.23 12.52
C HIS A 53 2.72 3.42 11.63
N LEU A 54 2.64 3.04 10.35
CA LEU A 54 3.76 3.23 9.42
C LEU A 54 4.15 4.70 9.28
N ARG A 55 3.18 5.61 9.26
CA ARG A 55 3.46 7.06 9.19
C ARG A 55 4.29 7.56 10.37
N THR A 56 4.24 6.88 11.51
CA THR A 56 5.07 7.25 12.67
C THR A 56 6.52 6.79 12.52
N LEU A 57 6.79 5.81 11.66
CA LEU A 57 8.12 5.20 11.48
C LEU A 57 8.85 5.70 10.25
N VAL A 58 8.12 6.11 9.22
CA VAL A 58 8.64 6.41 7.88
C VAL A 58 8.93 7.88 7.74
N VAL A 59 10.11 8.23 7.21
CA VAL A 59 10.47 9.62 6.88
C VAL A 59 10.51 9.87 5.38
N GLY A 60 10.52 8.83 4.55
CA GLY A 60 10.53 8.97 3.10
C GLY A 60 10.60 7.62 2.40
N GLY A 61 10.59 7.67 1.09
CA GLY A 61 10.68 6.48 0.27
C GLY A 61 10.10 6.70 -1.11
N LYS A 62 9.93 5.60 -1.83
CA LYS A 62 9.34 5.62 -3.17
C LYS A 62 8.70 4.27 -3.47
N VAL A 63 7.77 4.27 -4.41
CA VAL A 63 7.16 3.07 -4.97
C VAL A 63 7.62 2.92 -6.40
N GLU A 64 8.19 1.77 -6.72
CA GLU A 64 8.76 1.44 -8.03
C GLU A 64 7.88 0.37 -8.67
N VAL A 65 7.05 0.73 -9.64
CA VAL A 65 6.16 -0.22 -10.32
C VAL A 65 6.89 -0.85 -11.49
N HIS A 66 7.01 -2.16 -11.48
CA HIS A 66 7.68 -2.92 -12.53
C HIS A 66 6.71 -3.47 -13.58
N GLU A 67 5.54 -3.89 -13.17
CA GLU A 67 4.49 -4.39 -14.06
C GLU A 67 3.14 -3.96 -13.52
N GLU A 68 2.25 -3.54 -14.41
CA GLU A 68 0.92 -3.08 -14.01
C GLU A 68 -0.07 -3.40 -15.13
N LEU A 69 -1.18 -4.02 -14.77
CA LEU A 69 -2.20 -4.48 -15.72
C LEU A 69 -3.59 -4.04 -15.26
N TYR A 70 -4.41 -3.62 -16.21
CA TYR A 70 -5.81 -3.32 -16.00
C TYR A 70 -6.65 -4.16 -16.96
N ASP A 71 -7.70 -4.80 -16.45
CA ASP A 71 -8.68 -5.54 -17.26
C ASP A 71 -10.06 -5.34 -16.65
N GLY A 72 -10.82 -4.39 -17.18
CA GLY A 72 -12.12 -4.01 -16.63
C GLY A 72 -11.96 -3.53 -15.19
N SER A 73 -12.63 -4.20 -14.25
CA SER A 73 -12.53 -3.90 -12.83
C SER A 73 -11.37 -4.62 -12.14
N LYS A 74 -10.58 -5.40 -12.88
CA LYS A 74 -9.44 -6.14 -12.32
C LYS A 74 -8.16 -5.36 -12.52
N TYR A 75 -7.30 -5.45 -11.52
CA TYR A 75 -6.00 -4.78 -11.49
C TYR A 75 -4.96 -5.75 -10.94
N ALA A 76 -3.77 -5.73 -11.52
CA ALA A 76 -2.64 -6.49 -10.99
C ALA A 76 -1.37 -5.68 -11.15
N ASP A 77 -0.44 -5.82 -10.21
CA ASP A 77 0.88 -5.21 -10.33
C ASP A 77 1.95 -6.01 -9.60
N ARG A 78 3.18 -5.72 -9.96
CA ARG A 78 4.37 -6.07 -9.19
C ARG A 78 5.15 -4.79 -8.97
N HIS A 79 5.38 -4.44 -7.72
CA HIS A 79 6.12 -3.24 -7.37
C HIS A 79 7.10 -3.51 -6.24
N ILE A 80 8.04 -2.59 -6.06
CA ILE A 80 8.94 -2.57 -4.92
C ILE A 80 8.69 -1.29 -4.15
N CYS A 81 8.40 -1.42 -2.87
CA CYS A 81 8.24 -0.29 -1.96
C CYS A 81 9.56 -0.10 -1.19
N HIS A 82 10.20 1.04 -1.39
CA HIS A 82 11.41 1.43 -0.70
C HIS A 82 11.03 2.39 0.42
N ILE A 83 11.40 2.07 1.65
CA ILE A 83 11.05 2.85 2.83
C ILE A 83 12.33 3.25 3.57
N THR A 84 12.43 4.54 3.92
CA THR A 84 13.46 5.05 4.83
C THR A 84 12.78 5.35 6.16
N LYS A 85 13.28 4.75 7.23
CA LYS A 85 12.74 4.95 8.59
C LYS A 85 13.45 6.08 9.31
N LYS A 86 12.85 6.53 10.41
CA LYS A 86 13.39 7.64 11.24
C LYS A 86 14.79 7.38 11.77
N ASP A 87 15.15 6.13 12.01
CA ASP A 87 16.47 5.74 12.50
C ASP A 87 17.53 5.69 11.38
N GLY A 88 17.16 6.02 10.15
CA GLY A 88 18.03 6.01 8.97
C GLY A 88 18.12 4.66 8.29
N SER A 89 17.53 3.62 8.85
CA SER A 89 17.53 2.31 8.19
C SER A 89 16.54 2.27 7.03
N THR A 90 16.78 1.34 6.09
CA THR A 90 15.96 1.18 4.89
C THR A 90 15.34 -0.21 4.84
N VAL A 91 14.14 -0.28 4.25
CA VAL A 91 13.43 -1.53 3.98
C VAL A 91 12.99 -1.51 2.54
N SER A 92 13.18 -2.61 1.82
CA SER A 92 12.66 -2.79 0.48
C SER A 92 11.82 -4.06 0.43
N MET A 93 10.56 -3.91 0.02
CA MET A 93 9.60 -5.00 -0.10
C MET A 93 9.13 -5.13 -1.54
N GLU A 94 9.27 -6.32 -2.10
CA GLU A 94 8.62 -6.66 -3.36
C GLU A 94 7.20 -7.13 -3.08
N VAL A 95 6.23 -6.61 -3.83
CA VAL A 95 4.82 -6.88 -3.59
C VAL A 95 4.15 -7.30 -4.90
N TYR A 96 3.40 -8.40 -4.85
CA TYR A 96 2.55 -8.88 -5.94
C TYR A 96 1.11 -8.63 -5.56
N VAL A 97 0.39 -7.90 -6.40
CA VAL A 97 -0.96 -7.41 -6.11
C VAL A 97 -1.97 -7.92 -7.11
N PHE A 98 -3.10 -8.43 -6.60
CA PHE A 98 -4.36 -8.59 -7.34
C PHE A 98 -5.42 -7.75 -6.66
N ALA A 99 -6.15 -6.95 -7.44
CA ALA A 99 -7.13 -6.02 -6.87
C ALA A 99 -8.40 -5.96 -7.69
N ASP A 100 -9.46 -5.53 -7.01
CA ASP A 100 -10.73 -5.14 -7.63
C ASP A 100 -10.88 -3.63 -7.50
N LEU A 101 -11.25 -3.00 -8.60
CA LEU A 101 -11.53 -1.57 -8.66
C LEU A 101 -13.05 -1.35 -8.62
N ALA A 102 -13.48 -0.33 -7.88
CA ALA A 102 -14.85 0.13 -7.91
C ALA A 102 -15.15 0.85 -9.25
N PRO A 103 -16.43 1.08 -9.60
CA PRO A 103 -16.75 1.78 -10.83
C PRO A 103 -16.11 3.15 -10.99
N ASP A 104 -15.80 3.84 -9.87
CA ASP A 104 -15.12 5.15 -9.90
C ASP A 104 -13.59 5.04 -10.00
N GLY A 105 -13.06 3.81 -10.07
CA GLY A 105 -11.63 3.56 -10.25
C GLY A 105 -10.84 3.42 -8.96
N ARG A 106 -11.46 3.61 -7.78
CA ARG A 106 -10.76 3.42 -6.51
C ARG A 106 -10.61 1.94 -6.18
N PHE A 107 -9.59 1.62 -5.39
CA PHE A 107 -9.42 0.24 -4.90
C PHE A 107 -10.53 -0.14 -3.93
N GLN A 108 -11.17 -1.28 -4.20
CA GLN A 108 -12.22 -1.83 -3.34
C GLN A 108 -11.72 -3.04 -2.57
N ARG A 109 -10.82 -3.81 -3.15
CA ARG A 109 -10.20 -4.96 -2.49
C ARG A 109 -8.81 -5.19 -3.07
N ILE A 110 -7.85 -5.44 -2.19
CA ILE A 110 -6.51 -5.84 -2.60
C ILE A 110 -6.16 -7.18 -1.94
N GLN A 111 -5.57 -8.07 -2.71
CA GLN A 111 -4.89 -9.25 -2.19
C GLN A 111 -3.43 -9.15 -2.62
N GLU A 112 -2.52 -9.28 -1.66
CA GLU A 112 -1.10 -9.08 -1.93
C GLU A 112 -0.23 -10.09 -1.17
N THR A 113 0.91 -10.40 -1.79
CA THR A 113 1.97 -11.21 -1.21
C THR A 113 3.25 -10.40 -1.23
N THR A 114 3.98 -10.41 -0.12
CA THR A 114 5.19 -9.60 0.05
C THR A 114 6.44 -10.46 0.21
N LEU A 115 7.56 -9.91 -0.25
CA LEU A 115 8.89 -10.51 -0.06
C LEU A 115 9.87 -9.41 0.32
N MET A 116 10.48 -9.53 1.51
CA MET A 116 11.49 -8.56 1.93
C MET A 116 12.78 -8.78 1.14
N LEU A 117 13.22 -7.75 0.43
CA LEU A 117 14.48 -7.77 -0.32
C LEU A 117 15.63 -7.20 0.49
N GLU A 118 15.35 -6.19 1.33
CA GLU A 118 16.32 -5.53 2.20
C GLU A 118 15.62 -5.12 3.49
N GLY A 119 16.27 -5.33 4.62
CA GLY A 119 15.74 -4.99 5.94
C GLY A 119 16.21 -5.98 7.00
N SER A 120 15.78 -5.78 8.24
CA SER A 120 16.06 -6.68 9.35
C SER A 120 14.92 -7.66 9.58
N ASP A 121 15.13 -8.68 10.41
CA ASP A 121 14.05 -9.60 10.78
C ASP A 121 12.86 -8.89 11.43
N ALA A 122 13.12 -7.79 12.15
CA ALA A 122 12.07 -6.97 12.75
C ALA A 122 11.17 -6.31 11.70
N ASP A 123 11.65 -6.14 10.47
CA ASP A 123 10.92 -5.49 9.38
C ASP A 123 10.06 -6.46 8.53
N ARG A 124 10.18 -7.77 8.76
CA ARG A 124 9.51 -8.78 7.91
C ARG A 124 7.99 -8.60 7.84
N ASN A 125 7.37 -8.10 8.90
CA ASN A 125 5.94 -7.91 9.00
C ASN A 125 5.51 -6.46 8.74
N ILE A 126 6.39 -5.62 8.17
CA ILE A 126 6.09 -4.21 7.97
C ILE A 126 4.86 -4.00 7.06
N GLY A 127 4.61 -4.93 6.14
CA GLY A 127 3.45 -4.88 5.25
C GLY A 127 2.11 -5.10 5.97
N SER A 128 2.10 -5.66 7.18
CA SER A 128 0.90 -5.97 7.95
C SER A 128 0.97 -5.52 9.41
N ALA A 129 2.04 -4.82 9.82
CA ALA A 129 2.19 -4.32 11.20
C ALA A 129 1.10 -3.29 11.55
N ARG A 130 0.67 -3.32 12.81
CA ARG A 130 -0.39 -2.43 13.32
C ARG A 130 0.02 -1.76 14.62
#